data_e59db967f30957d0d302d3f07ce79284
#
_entry.id   e59db967f30957d0d302d3f07ce79284
#
_cell.length_a   1.000
_cell.length_b   1.000
_cell.length_c   1.000
_cell.angle_alpha   90.00
_cell.angle_beta   90.00
_cell.angle_gamma   90.00
#
_symmetry.space_group_name_H-M   'P 1'
#
loop_
_entity.id
_entity.type
_entity.pdbx_description
1 polymer ?
#
loop_
_entity_poly.entity_id
_entity_poly.type
_entity_poly.pdbx_seq_one_letter_code
_entity_poly.pdbx_strand_id
1 'polypeptide(L)'
;MRWRHLFRVVCRSYWGMRVLAGRSAVAAAVVGCLLAGFGARAEAPADSNEVAPAAVVPASPFNEERILGVMPDYQTVRDSTNPVAPLTSRQKWDLVWKETVDPFNFASVVMAAGFSQRGNQTPKYGEGGAAYGERVGAAFADFGTQNLFSAGLLANLLHQDPRYYRKGPATGILKRVAYSVSRIAVARTDSGRSAFNSCGVGGMMMGIAASNLYYPSASVRGTVMAGRLYTSLLGSVIGNVTSEFWPDVQKKFFHRKL
;
A
#
# COMPACT_ATOMS: atom_id res chain seq x y z
N MET A 1 27.21 46.63 -14.45
CA MET A 1 25.95 46.08 -13.88
C MET A 1 25.58 44.66 -14.39
N ARG A 2 26.47 43.92 -15.10
CA ARG A 2 26.15 42.59 -15.73
C ARG A 2 26.60 41.37 -14.95
N TRP A 3 27.44 41.51 -13.92
CA TRP A 3 28.00 40.38 -13.16
C TRP A 3 27.10 39.81 -12.05
N ARG A 4 26.12 40.57 -11.55
CA ARG A 4 25.20 40.15 -10.50
C ARG A 4 24.11 39.16 -11.00
N HIS A 5 23.79 39.17 -12.28
CA HIS A 5 22.82 38.26 -12.90
C HIS A 5 23.42 36.88 -13.18
N LEU A 6 24.68 36.82 -13.63
CA LEU A 6 25.37 35.52 -13.88
C LEU A 6 25.59 34.72 -12.59
N PHE A 7 25.94 35.40 -11.48
CA PHE A 7 26.12 34.72 -10.19
C PHE A 7 24.83 34.12 -9.63
N ARG A 8 23.68 34.76 -9.86
CA ARG A 8 22.38 34.20 -9.44
C ARG A 8 21.94 32.98 -10.25
N VAL A 9 22.25 32.95 -11.53
CA VAL A 9 21.91 31.81 -12.39
C VAL A 9 22.79 30.61 -12.08
N VAL A 10 24.11 30.82 -11.89
CA VAL A 10 25.05 29.74 -11.55
C VAL A 10 24.79 29.18 -10.15
N CYS A 11 24.53 30.02 -9.13
CA CYS A 11 24.15 29.55 -7.80
C CYS A 11 22.84 28.76 -7.80
N ARG A 12 21.85 29.15 -8.60
CA ARG A 12 20.58 28.45 -8.69
C ARG A 12 20.73 27.06 -9.34
N SER A 13 21.61 26.95 -10.35
CA SER A 13 21.91 25.67 -11.00
C SER A 13 22.74 24.73 -10.12
N TYR A 14 23.69 25.26 -9.36
CA TYR A 14 24.47 24.47 -8.40
C TYR A 14 23.65 23.99 -7.20
N TRP A 15 22.68 24.79 -6.73
CA TRP A 15 21.77 24.38 -5.66
C TRP A 15 20.79 23.31 -6.13
N GLY A 16 20.31 23.43 -7.37
CA GLY A 16 19.44 22.41 -8.00
C GLY A 16 20.13 21.07 -8.17
N MET A 17 21.41 21.05 -8.59
CA MET A 17 22.19 19.81 -8.75
C MET A 17 22.53 19.14 -7.41
N ARG A 18 22.83 19.89 -6.34
CA ARG A 18 23.04 19.30 -5.00
C ARG A 18 21.76 18.72 -4.40
N VAL A 19 20.61 19.35 -4.65
CA VAL A 19 19.30 18.82 -4.23
C VAL A 19 18.96 17.54 -4.98
N LEU A 20 19.25 17.46 -6.28
CA LEU A 20 19.06 16.25 -7.08
C LEU A 20 20.00 15.11 -6.67
N ALA A 21 21.27 15.40 -6.40
CA ALA A 21 22.22 14.39 -5.93
C ALA A 21 21.86 13.85 -4.53
N GLY A 22 21.39 14.71 -3.61
CA GLY A 22 20.90 14.28 -2.30
C GLY A 22 19.63 13.43 -2.38
N ARG A 23 18.74 13.75 -3.32
CA ARG A 23 17.49 12.98 -3.58
C ARG A 23 17.78 11.58 -4.12
N SER A 24 18.78 11.46 -5.01
CA SER A 24 19.20 10.17 -5.57
C SER A 24 19.88 9.29 -4.53
N ALA A 25 20.67 9.88 -3.61
CA ALA A 25 21.35 9.15 -2.55
C ALA A 25 20.36 8.58 -1.51
N VAL A 26 19.30 9.33 -1.17
CA VAL A 26 18.25 8.85 -0.26
C VAL A 26 17.44 7.72 -0.90
N ALA A 27 17.08 7.85 -2.18
CA ALA A 27 16.41 6.80 -2.92
C ALA A 27 17.27 5.53 -3.03
N ALA A 28 18.57 5.67 -3.31
CA ALA A 28 19.52 4.56 -3.38
C ALA A 28 19.73 3.91 -2.00
N ALA A 29 19.77 4.67 -0.91
CA ALA A 29 19.90 4.14 0.44
C ALA A 29 18.65 3.34 0.87
N VAL A 30 17.45 3.80 0.52
CA VAL A 30 16.21 3.09 0.80
C VAL A 30 16.15 1.77 0.03
N VAL A 31 16.52 1.78 -1.25
CA VAL A 31 16.61 0.57 -2.08
C VAL A 31 17.72 -0.36 -1.57
N GLY A 32 18.87 0.17 -1.18
CA GLY A 32 20.00 -0.59 -0.62
C GLY A 32 19.64 -1.27 0.71
N CYS A 33 18.94 -0.60 1.62
CA CYS A 33 18.46 -1.20 2.88
C CYS A 33 17.41 -2.30 2.64
N LEU A 34 16.57 -2.14 1.61
CA LEU A 34 15.61 -3.19 1.22
C LEU A 34 16.33 -4.43 0.69
N LEU A 35 17.39 -4.26 -0.10
CA LEU A 35 18.17 -5.37 -0.66
C LEU A 35 19.06 -6.06 0.39
N ALA A 36 19.60 -5.33 1.36
CA ALA A 36 20.42 -5.88 2.44
C ALA A 36 19.61 -6.73 3.44
N GLY A 37 18.30 -6.45 3.62
CA GLY A 37 17.40 -7.25 4.45
C GLY A 37 17.05 -8.62 3.87
N PHE A 38 17.35 -8.90 2.61
CA PHE A 38 17.01 -10.15 1.91
C PHE A 38 18.02 -11.29 2.08
N GLY A 39 19.17 -11.05 2.76
CA GLY A 39 20.22 -12.05 2.94
C GLY A 39 19.95 -13.12 4.01
N ALA A 40 18.93 -12.96 4.84
CA ALA A 40 18.60 -13.94 5.90
C ALA A 40 17.62 -15.00 5.36
N ARG A 41 18.11 -15.93 4.59
CA ARG A 41 17.40 -17.16 4.23
C ARG A 41 17.43 -18.09 5.42
N ALA A 42 16.38 -18.05 6.23
CA ALA A 42 16.13 -19.09 7.22
C ALA A 42 15.68 -20.35 6.46
N GLU A 43 16.58 -21.29 6.31
CA GLU A 43 16.30 -22.63 5.83
C GLU A 43 15.57 -23.38 6.94
N ALA A 44 14.25 -23.55 6.82
CA ALA A 44 13.48 -24.42 7.68
C ALA A 44 13.48 -25.85 7.10
N PRO A 45 13.56 -26.90 7.93
CA PRO A 45 13.64 -28.28 7.46
C PRO A 45 12.40 -28.68 6.67
N ALA A 46 12.63 -29.40 5.60
CA ALA A 46 11.60 -29.99 4.75
C ALA A 46 10.88 -31.11 5.51
N ASP A 47 9.64 -30.83 5.93
CA ASP A 47 8.73 -31.88 6.39
C ASP A 47 7.86 -32.30 5.19
N SER A 48 8.16 -33.49 4.69
CA SER A 48 7.51 -34.11 3.56
C SER A 48 6.20 -34.77 3.99
N ASN A 49 5.12 -33.98 4.02
CA ASN A 49 3.76 -34.51 3.93
C ASN A 49 3.09 -33.89 2.70
N GLU A 50 3.24 -34.57 1.59
CA GLU A 50 2.56 -34.31 0.33
C GLU A 50 1.07 -34.67 0.50
N VAL A 51 0.29 -33.68 0.94
CA VAL A 51 -1.18 -33.76 0.89
C VAL A 51 -1.59 -33.57 -0.56
N ALA A 52 -2.19 -34.58 -1.17
CA ALA A 52 -2.75 -34.56 -2.50
C ALA A 52 -3.59 -33.29 -2.74
N PRO A 53 -3.55 -32.65 -3.91
CA PRO A 53 -4.28 -31.43 -4.18
C PRO A 53 -5.79 -31.71 -4.15
N ALA A 54 -6.47 -31.24 -3.10
CA ALA A 54 -7.92 -31.15 -3.11
C ALA A 54 -8.34 -30.29 -4.31
N ALA A 55 -9.37 -30.74 -5.03
CA ALA A 55 -9.89 -30.08 -6.22
C ALA A 55 -10.12 -28.59 -5.94
N VAL A 56 -9.28 -27.75 -6.52
CA VAL A 56 -9.36 -26.29 -6.40
C VAL A 56 -10.57 -25.84 -7.19
N VAL A 57 -11.66 -25.51 -6.50
CA VAL A 57 -12.76 -24.79 -7.12
C VAL A 57 -12.19 -23.44 -7.55
N PRO A 58 -12.28 -23.04 -8.83
CA PRO A 58 -11.83 -21.74 -9.28
C PRO A 58 -12.81 -20.69 -8.76
N ALA A 59 -12.60 -20.26 -7.52
CA ALA A 59 -13.24 -19.07 -7.01
C ALA A 59 -12.78 -17.87 -7.84
N SER A 60 -13.69 -16.92 -8.12
CA SER A 60 -13.28 -15.64 -8.68
C SER A 60 -12.06 -15.14 -7.90
N PRO A 61 -10.94 -14.77 -8.56
CA PRO A 61 -9.73 -14.38 -7.88
C PRO A 61 -9.91 -13.15 -7.00
N PHE A 62 -11.00 -12.41 -7.21
CA PHE A 62 -11.35 -11.18 -6.50
C PHE A 62 -12.73 -11.24 -5.88
N ASN A 63 -12.86 -10.59 -4.73
CA ASN A 63 -14.15 -10.34 -4.14
C ASN A 63 -14.80 -9.13 -4.87
N GLU A 64 -15.80 -9.38 -5.69
CA GLU A 64 -16.55 -8.33 -6.41
C GLU A 64 -17.58 -7.62 -5.52
N GLU A 65 -17.78 -8.07 -4.29
CA GLU A 65 -18.68 -7.40 -3.36
C GLU A 65 -18.07 -6.12 -2.81
N ARG A 66 -18.94 -5.15 -2.57
CA ARG A 66 -18.54 -3.84 -2.05
C ARG A 66 -19.00 -3.65 -0.61
N ILE A 67 -18.15 -3.10 0.22
CA ILE A 67 -18.47 -2.65 1.57
C ILE A 67 -19.47 -1.48 1.45
N LEU A 68 -20.60 -1.57 2.15
CA LEU A 68 -21.75 -0.61 2.01
C LEU A 68 -22.26 -0.44 0.58
N GLY A 69 -21.95 -1.37 -0.34
CA GLY A 69 -22.29 -1.25 -1.75
C GLY A 69 -21.46 -0.21 -2.53
N VAL A 70 -20.47 0.42 -1.89
CA VAL A 70 -19.66 1.52 -2.47
C VAL A 70 -18.17 1.21 -2.45
N MET A 71 -17.60 0.93 -1.26
CA MET A 71 -16.15 0.70 -1.08
C MET A 71 -15.74 -0.66 -1.65
N PRO A 72 -14.72 -0.73 -2.52
CA PRO A 72 -14.23 -2.00 -3.06
C PRO A 72 -13.61 -2.87 -1.97
N ASP A 73 -13.80 -4.19 -2.10
CA ASP A 73 -13.26 -5.20 -1.17
C ASP A 73 -12.49 -6.29 -1.94
N TYR A 74 -11.83 -5.90 -3.04
CA TYR A 74 -11.18 -6.82 -3.98
C TYR A 74 -10.07 -7.67 -3.34
N GLN A 75 -9.42 -7.14 -2.32
CA GLN A 75 -8.30 -7.81 -1.65
C GLN A 75 -8.74 -8.75 -0.52
N THR A 76 -10.02 -8.84 -0.16
CA THR A 76 -10.43 -9.66 0.99
C THR A 76 -10.88 -11.06 0.54
N VAL A 77 -10.20 -12.06 1.06
CA VAL A 77 -10.65 -13.47 1.00
C VAL A 77 -11.59 -13.72 2.18
N ARG A 78 -12.90 -13.78 1.91
CA ARG A 78 -13.94 -13.89 2.94
C ARG A 78 -14.03 -15.26 3.59
N ASP A 79 -13.84 -16.31 2.80
CA ASP A 79 -13.79 -17.68 3.29
C ASP A 79 -12.37 -18.22 3.16
N SER A 80 -11.66 -18.26 4.29
CA SER A 80 -10.32 -18.81 4.37
C SER A 80 -10.28 -20.26 4.90
N THR A 81 -11.45 -20.90 5.09
CA THR A 81 -11.54 -22.30 5.52
C THR A 81 -11.24 -23.24 4.36
N ASN A 82 -11.54 -22.83 3.15
CA ASN A 82 -11.20 -23.56 1.93
C ASN A 82 -9.84 -23.13 1.38
N PRO A 83 -9.08 -24.07 0.78
CA PRO A 83 -7.85 -23.73 0.09
C PRO A 83 -8.11 -22.72 -1.05
N VAL A 84 -7.59 -21.52 -0.95
CA VAL A 84 -7.70 -20.50 -1.99
C VAL A 84 -6.42 -20.49 -2.79
N ALA A 85 -6.52 -20.64 -4.11
CA ALA A 85 -5.37 -20.59 -5.00
C ALA A 85 -4.67 -19.23 -4.92
N PRO A 86 -3.32 -19.19 -4.97
CA PRO A 86 -2.58 -17.94 -5.03
C PRO A 86 -2.91 -17.19 -6.33
N LEU A 87 -2.79 -15.87 -6.28
CA LEU A 87 -2.96 -15.05 -7.47
C LEU A 87 -1.82 -15.28 -8.46
N THR A 88 -2.16 -15.44 -9.72
CA THR A 88 -1.16 -15.40 -10.80
C THR A 88 -0.60 -13.99 -10.95
N SER A 89 0.57 -13.84 -11.58
CA SER A 89 1.17 -12.52 -11.84
C SER A 89 0.22 -11.58 -12.58
N ARG A 90 -0.53 -12.09 -13.56
CA ARG A 90 -1.52 -11.30 -14.29
C ARG A 90 -2.62 -10.80 -13.36
N GLN A 91 -3.15 -11.66 -12.49
CA GLN A 91 -4.20 -11.30 -11.54
C GLN A 91 -3.72 -10.26 -10.51
N LYS A 92 -2.43 -10.33 -10.07
CA LYS A 92 -1.85 -9.31 -9.20
C LYS A 92 -1.82 -7.93 -9.89
N TRP A 93 -1.48 -7.87 -11.19
CA TRP A 93 -1.56 -6.64 -11.96
C TRP A 93 -3.00 -6.17 -12.22
N ASP A 94 -3.92 -7.08 -12.50
CA ASP A 94 -5.35 -6.76 -12.64
C ASP A 94 -5.91 -6.17 -11.34
N LEU A 95 -5.48 -6.66 -10.18
CA LEU A 95 -5.85 -6.12 -8.87
C LEU A 95 -5.37 -4.67 -8.71
N VAL A 96 -4.08 -4.40 -9.01
CA VAL A 96 -3.53 -3.03 -8.99
C VAL A 96 -4.34 -2.09 -9.85
N TRP A 97 -4.68 -2.52 -11.08
CA TRP A 97 -5.47 -1.72 -12.00
C TRP A 97 -6.88 -1.46 -11.47
N LYS A 98 -7.61 -2.51 -11.06
CA LYS A 98 -8.96 -2.39 -10.50
C LYS A 98 -9.01 -1.41 -9.33
N GLU A 99 -8.07 -1.51 -8.40
CA GLU A 99 -8.02 -0.62 -7.24
C GLU A 99 -7.67 0.82 -7.60
N THR A 100 -6.70 1.00 -8.52
CA THR A 100 -6.23 2.33 -8.87
C THR A 100 -7.30 3.14 -9.62
N VAL A 101 -8.12 2.48 -10.48
CA VAL A 101 -9.16 3.16 -11.26
C VAL A 101 -10.54 3.13 -10.60
N ASP A 102 -10.69 2.55 -9.41
CA ASP A 102 -11.98 2.46 -8.73
C ASP A 102 -12.50 3.85 -8.36
N PRO A 103 -13.75 4.20 -8.75
CA PRO A 103 -14.33 5.51 -8.48
C PRO A 103 -14.38 5.89 -6.99
N PHE A 104 -14.57 4.90 -6.10
CA PHE A 104 -14.57 5.14 -4.67
C PHE A 104 -13.17 5.53 -4.17
N ASN A 105 -12.12 4.84 -4.65
CA ASN A 105 -10.75 5.16 -4.30
C ASN A 105 -10.36 6.56 -4.81
N PHE A 106 -10.79 6.91 -6.03
CA PHE A 106 -10.61 8.26 -6.55
C PHE A 106 -11.31 9.32 -5.69
N ALA A 107 -12.59 9.10 -5.35
CA ALA A 107 -13.33 10.02 -4.47
C ALA A 107 -12.67 10.15 -3.09
N SER A 108 -12.15 9.04 -2.54
CA SER A 108 -11.43 9.02 -1.25
C SER A 108 -10.14 9.85 -1.32
N VAL A 109 -9.39 9.77 -2.41
CA VAL A 109 -8.19 10.56 -2.66
C VAL A 109 -8.52 12.06 -2.75
N VAL A 110 -9.57 12.43 -3.48
CA VAL A 110 -10.05 13.81 -3.58
C VAL A 110 -10.44 14.37 -2.21
N MET A 111 -11.17 13.57 -1.42
CA MET A 111 -11.58 13.94 -0.07
C MET A 111 -10.37 14.08 0.88
N ALA A 112 -9.41 13.16 0.83
CA ALA A 112 -8.18 13.22 1.62
C ALA A 112 -7.34 14.47 1.29
N ALA A 113 -7.26 14.83 0.01
CA ALA A 113 -6.62 16.06 -0.43
C ALA A 113 -7.32 17.31 0.13
N GLY A 114 -8.67 17.29 0.22
CA GLY A 114 -9.45 18.35 0.86
C GLY A 114 -9.15 18.54 2.34
N PHE A 115 -9.05 17.43 3.09
CA PHE A 115 -8.62 17.49 4.50
C PHE A 115 -7.19 18.00 4.64
N SER A 116 -6.27 17.56 3.76
CA SER A 116 -4.88 18.04 3.74
C SER A 116 -4.78 19.52 3.39
N GLN A 117 -5.68 20.03 2.55
CA GLN A 117 -5.75 21.46 2.17
C GLN A 117 -6.07 22.34 3.39
N ARG A 118 -6.97 21.86 4.26
CA ARG A 118 -7.35 22.60 5.47
C ARG A 118 -6.17 22.67 6.44
N GLY A 119 -5.62 23.87 6.60
CA GLY A 119 -4.45 24.11 7.45
C GLY A 119 -3.11 23.79 6.79
N ASN A 120 -3.09 23.72 5.44
CA ASN A 120 -1.89 23.50 4.64
C ASN A 120 -1.00 22.38 5.18
N GLN A 121 -1.61 21.19 5.36
CA GLN A 121 -0.91 20.00 5.82
C GLN A 121 0.04 19.47 4.73
N THR A 122 0.81 18.44 5.06
CA THR A 122 1.70 17.77 4.10
C THR A 122 0.90 17.03 3.02
N PRO A 123 1.24 17.16 1.72
CA PRO A 123 2.30 17.99 1.15
C PRO A 123 1.98 19.48 1.15
N LYS A 124 3.02 20.30 1.41
CA LYS A 124 2.86 21.76 1.54
C LYS A 124 2.89 22.47 0.18
N TYR A 125 1.81 22.33 -0.58
CA TYR A 125 1.63 23.04 -1.86
C TYR A 125 1.12 24.48 -1.69
N GLY A 126 0.75 24.88 -0.46
CA GLY A 126 0.13 26.18 -0.22
C GLY A 126 -1.40 26.07 -0.15
N GLU A 127 -2.08 27.19 -0.41
CA GLU A 127 -3.53 27.35 -0.33
C GLU A 127 -4.11 27.79 -1.67
N GLY A 128 -5.44 27.66 -1.82
CA GLY A 128 -6.14 28.02 -3.04
C GLY A 128 -6.41 26.84 -3.98
N GLY A 129 -7.11 27.11 -5.09
CA GLY A 129 -7.60 26.06 -6.00
C GLY A 129 -6.49 25.31 -6.74
N ALA A 130 -5.43 26.02 -7.16
CA ALA A 130 -4.28 25.38 -7.83
C ALA A 130 -3.55 24.42 -6.88
N ALA A 131 -3.26 24.85 -5.65
CA ALA A 131 -2.64 24.02 -4.62
C ALA A 131 -3.50 22.78 -4.27
N TYR A 132 -4.83 22.92 -4.29
CA TYR A 132 -5.74 21.79 -4.13
C TYR A 132 -5.61 20.79 -5.27
N GLY A 133 -5.58 21.25 -6.51
CA GLY A 133 -5.37 20.40 -7.69
C GLY A 133 -4.05 19.61 -7.60
N GLU A 134 -2.96 20.28 -7.21
CA GLU A 134 -1.65 19.65 -6.99
C GLU A 134 -1.71 18.59 -5.89
N ARG A 135 -2.44 18.84 -4.80
CA ARG A 135 -2.65 17.84 -3.71
C ARG A 135 -3.43 16.63 -4.19
N VAL A 136 -4.49 16.84 -4.98
CA VAL A 136 -5.28 15.73 -5.56
C VAL A 136 -4.39 14.89 -6.47
N GLY A 137 -3.64 15.53 -7.37
CA GLY A 137 -2.72 14.84 -8.26
C GLY A 137 -1.63 14.06 -7.51
N ALA A 138 -1.04 14.69 -6.48
CA ALA A 138 -0.03 14.04 -5.64
C ALA A 138 -0.60 12.87 -4.84
N ALA A 139 -1.78 13.00 -4.26
CA ALA A 139 -2.42 11.93 -3.49
C ALA A 139 -2.82 10.75 -4.39
N PHE A 140 -3.26 11.02 -5.63
CA PHE A 140 -3.53 9.97 -6.62
C PHE A 140 -2.24 9.27 -7.06
N ALA A 141 -1.17 10.01 -7.29
CA ALA A 141 0.14 9.45 -7.61
C ALA A 141 0.69 8.61 -6.45
N ASP A 142 0.54 9.05 -5.20
CA ASP A 142 0.91 8.28 -4.00
C ASP A 142 0.14 6.94 -3.92
N PHE A 143 -1.17 6.99 -4.11
CA PHE A 143 -2.02 5.81 -4.07
C PHE A 143 -1.64 4.81 -5.17
N GLY A 144 -1.54 5.29 -6.42
CA GLY A 144 -1.19 4.45 -7.56
C GLY A 144 0.21 3.87 -7.46
N THR A 145 1.22 4.64 -7.05
CA THR A 145 2.61 4.15 -6.90
C THR A 145 2.74 3.17 -5.75
N GLN A 146 2.07 3.38 -4.61
CA GLN A 146 2.08 2.41 -3.51
C GLN A 146 1.44 1.08 -3.94
N ASN A 147 0.30 1.08 -4.63
CA ASN A 147 -0.32 -0.14 -5.17
C ASN A 147 0.56 -0.83 -6.20
N LEU A 148 1.13 -0.06 -7.12
CA LEU A 148 2.03 -0.58 -8.16
C LEU A 148 3.24 -1.28 -7.55
N PHE A 149 3.87 -0.68 -6.53
CA PHE A 149 5.03 -1.29 -5.89
C PHE A 149 4.65 -2.44 -4.96
N SER A 150 3.54 -2.35 -4.19
CA SER A 150 3.16 -3.38 -3.23
C SER A 150 2.51 -4.59 -3.91
N ALA A 151 1.32 -4.44 -4.44
CA ALA A 151 0.53 -5.54 -5.00
C ALA A 151 0.98 -5.97 -6.41
N GLY A 152 1.57 -5.03 -7.16
CA GLY A 152 2.13 -5.30 -8.49
C GLY A 152 3.55 -5.84 -8.41
N LEU A 153 4.54 -4.97 -8.23
CA LEU A 153 5.96 -5.32 -8.38
C LEU A 153 6.46 -6.28 -7.30
N LEU A 154 6.39 -5.87 -6.03
CA LEU A 154 6.99 -6.64 -4.93
C LEU A 154 6.22 -7.93 -4.63
N ALA A 155 4.90 -7.94 -4.75
CA ALA A 155 4.12 -9.16 -4.58
C ALA A 155 4.47 -10.24 -5.61
N ASN A 156 4.79 -9.84 -6.85
CA ASN A 156 5.27 -10.76 -7.87
C ASN A 156 6.71 -11.20 -7.64
N LEU A 157 7.60 -10.25 -7.34
CA LEU A 157 9.04 -10.53 -7.16
C LEU A 157 9.30 -11.42 -5.94
N LEU A 158 8.54 -11.22 -4.85
CA LEU A 158 8.73 -11.90 -3.57
C LEU A 158 7.78 -13.08 -3.39
N HIS A 159 6.98 -13.41 -4.40
CA HIS A 159 5.98 -14.47 -4.33
C HIS A 159 5.08 -14.36 -3.10
N GLN A 160 4.61 -13.14 -2.82
CA GLN A 160 3.68 -12.85 -1.72
C GLN A 160 2.27 -12.58 -2.26
N ASP A 161 1.26 -13.04 -1.52
CA ASP A 161 -0.14 -12.76 -1.82
C ASP A 161 -0.56 -11.48 -1.11
N PRO A 162 -0.96 -10.43 -1.83
CA PRO A 162 -1.34 -9.15 -1.23
C PRO A 162 -2.71 -9.18 -0.56
N ARG A 163 -3.48 -10.27 -0.70
CA ARG A 163 -4.84 -10.36 -0.18
C ARG A 163 -4.88 -10.53 1.34
N TYR A 164 -5.94 -9.99 1.94
CA TYR A 164 -6.28 -10.18 3.34
C TYR A 164 -7.14 -11.44 3.53
N TYR A 165 -6.69 -12.38 4.33
CA TYR A 165 -7.38 -13.63 4.63
C TYR A 165 -8.14 -13.50 5.95
N ARG A 166 -9.46 -13.40 5.87
CA ARG A 166 -10.35 -13.20 7.01
C ARG A 166 -10.39 -14.43 7.93
N LYS A 167 -10.41 -14.21 9.27
CA LYS A 167 -10.57 -15.29 10.27
C LYS A 167 -12.02 -15.67 10.50
N GLY A 168 -12.94 -14.71 10.36
CA GLY A 168 -14.38 -14.93 10.53
C GLY A 168 -14.85 -15.06 11.99
N PRO A 169 -16.19 -15.15 12.17
CA PRO A 169 -16.82 -15.03 13.50
C PRO A 169 -16.55 -16.20 14.46
N ALA A 170 -16.11 -17.35 13.97
CA ALA A 170 -15.75 -18.47 14.82
C ALA A 170 -14.55 -18.14 15.74
N THR A 171 -13.74 -17.14 15.37
CA THR A 171 -12.62 -16.65 16.18
C THR A 171 -13.09 -15.50 17.07
N GLY A 172 -12.73 -15.51 18.35
CA GLY A 172 -13.12 -14.44 19.28
C GLY A 172 -12.62 -13.05 18.87
N ILE A 173 -13.38 -12.00 19.17
CA ILE A 173 -13.18 -10.63 18.71
C ILE A 173 -11.75 -10.14 18.97
N LEU A 174 -11.22 -10.31 20.17
CA LEU A 174 -9.88 -9.84 20.51
C LEU A 174 -8.79 -10.50 19.67
N LYS A 175 -8.91 -11.80 19.41
CA LYS A 175 -7.99 -12.56 18.56
C LYS A 175 -8.06 -12.07 17.11
N ARG A 176 -9.24 -11.70 16.61
CA ARG A 176 -9.45 -11.14 15.27
C ARG A 176 -8.81 -9.76 15.14
N VAL A 177 -9.01 -8.88 16.14
CA VAL A 177 -8.36 -7.56 16.15
C VAL A 177 -6.84 -7.72 16.16
N ALA A 178 -6.28 -8.54 17.06
CA ALA A 178 -4.85 -8.79 17.12
C ALA A 178 -4.31 -9.37 15.80
N TYR A 179 -5.06 -10.26 15.16
CA TYR A 179 -4.72 -10.80 13.84
C TYR A 179 -4.71 -9.70 12.78
N SER A 180 -5.77 -8.88 12.69
CA SER A 180 -5.86 -7.79 11.71
C SER A 180 -4.68 -6.81 11.83
N VAL A 181 -4.31 -6.46 13.06
CA VAL A 181 -3.14 -5.61 13.33
C VAL A 181 -1.85 -6.31 12.91
N SER A 182 -1.69 -7.61 13.22
CA SER A 182 -0.49 -8.37 12.86
C SER A 182 -0.24 -8.44 11.36
N ARG A 183 -1.29 -8.32 10.53
CA ARG A 183 -1.21 -8.38 9.07
C ARG A 183 -0.43 -7.20 8.45
N ILE A 184 -0.14 -6.15 9.21
CA ILE A 184 0.80 -5.12 8.79
C ILE A 184 2.20 -5.73 8.59
N ALA A 185 2.61 -6.55 9.54
CA ALA A 185 3.96 -7.13 9.57
C ALA A 185 4.03 -8.53 8.95
N VAL A 186 2.91 -9.24 8.86
CA VAL A 186 2.87 -10.64 8.39
C VAL A 186 1.98 -10.75 7.16
N ALA A 187 2.53 -11.18 6.05
CA ALA A 187 1.82 -11.52 4.81
C ALA A 187 1.77 -13.05 4.61
N ARG A 188 0.98 -13.48 3.65
CA ARG A 188 0.97 -14.85 3.15
C ARG A 188 1.81 -14.93 1.88
N THR A 189 2.59 -15.98 1.74
CA THR A 189 3.28 -16.29 0.48
C THR A 189 2.34 -17.00 -0.48
N ASP A 190 2.69 -17.03 -1.77
CA ASP A 190 1.94 -17.79 -2.77
C ASP A 190 1.92 -19.31 -2.46
N SER A 191 2.90 -19.81 -1.68
CA SER A 191 2.90 -21.19 -1.15
C SER A 191 2.05 -21.38 0.11
N GLY A 192 1.32 -20.34 0.56
CA GLY A 192 0.44 -20.42 1.73
C GLY A 192 1.10 -20.21 3.09
N ARG A 193 2.43 -20.07 3.16
CA ARG A 193 3.18 -19.85 4.41
C ARG A 193 3.08 -18.40 4.87
N SER A 194 3.30 -18.18 6.16
CA SER A 194 3.43 -16.83 6.71
C SER A 194 4.87 -16.32 6.54
N ALA A 195 5.02 -15.07 6.12
CA ALA A 195 6.30 -14.38 5.98
C ALA A 195 6.17 -12.92 6.43
N PHE A 196 7.28 -12.22 6.60
CA PHE A 196 7.23 -10.77 6.80
C PHE A 196 6.59 -10.09 5.58
N ASN A 197 5.74 -9.09 5.83
CA ASN A 197 4.99 -8.36 4.78
C ASN A 197 5.90 -7.40 4.00
N SER A 198 6.86 -7.98 3.28
CA SER A 198 7.83 -7.21 2.50
C SER A 198 7.17 -6.49 1.33
N CYS A 199 6.13 -7.07 0.72
CA CYS A 199 5.42 -6.43 -0.39
C CYS A 199 4.65 -5.19 0.11
N GLY A 200 3.91 -5.28 1.21
CA GLY A 200 3.13 -4.15 1.73
C GLY A 200 4.02 -3.04 2.27
N VAL A 201 4.89 -3.35 3.23
CA VAL A 201 5.77 -2.35 3.86
C VAL A 201 6.78 -1.79 2.84
N GLY A 202 7.40 -2.65 2.04
CA GLY A 202 8.33 -2.23 0.99
C GLY A 202 7.66 -1.35 -0.07
N GLY A 203 6.45 -1.72 -0.50
CA GLY A 203 5.67 -0.92 -1.46
C GLY A 203 5.34 0.48 -0.94
N MET A 204 4.93 0.59 0.34
CA MET A 204 4.72 1.89 0.99
C MET A 204 6.00 2.73 1.01
N MET A 205 7.12 2.13 1.40
CA MET A 205 8.42 2.83 1.44
C MET A 205 8.86 3.28 0.04
N MET A 206 8.72 2.45 -0.97
CA MET A 206 9.04 2.79 -2.36
C MET A 206 8.13 3.88 -2.90
N GLY A 207 6.82 3.83 -2.63
CA GLY A 207 5.87 4.88 -2.99
C GLY A 207 6.20 6.22 -2.34
N ILE A 208 6.53 6.22 -1.04
CA ILE A 208 6.97 7.41 -0.31
C ILE A 208 8.29 7.95 -0.89
N ALA A 209 9.23 7.10 -1.26
CA ALA A 209 10.47 7.53 -1.91
C ALA A 209 10.20 8.13 -3.29
N ALA A 210 9.32 7.52 -4.09
CA ALA A 210 8.92 8.02 -5.41
C ALA A 210 8.23 9.39 -5.32
N SER A 211 7.45 9.64 -4.27
CA SER A 211 6.76 10.92 -4.09
C SER A 211 7.73 12.12 -3.91
N ASN A 212 8.98 11.87 -3.52
CA ASN A 212 9.99 12.92 -3.45
C ASN A 212 10.28 13.57 -4.81
N LEU A 213 9.88 12.93 -5.92
CA LEU A 213 10.04 13.48 -7.28
C LEU A 213 9.06 14.62 -7.57
N TYR A 214 7.86 14.58 -6.96
CA TYR A 214 6.80 15.55 -7.22
C TYR A 214 6.36 16.36 -6.00
N TYR A 215 6.81 16.01 -4.80
CA TYR A 215 6.49 16.78 -3.60
C TYR A 215 7.34 18.05 -3.49
N PRO A 216 6.78 19.14 -2.92
CA PRO A 216 7.55 20.34 -2.59
C PRO A 216 8.72 19.99 -1.65
N SER A 217 9.85 20.66 -1.81
CA SER A 217 11.07 20.44 -1.02
C SER A 217 10.83 20.56 0.50
N ALA A 218 9.91 21.41 0.92
CA ALA A 218 9.51 21.54 2.31
C ALA A 218 8.89 20.26 2.90
N SER A 219 8.34 19.38 2.05
CA SER A 219 7.71 18.11 2.42
C SER A 219 8.63 16.90 2.21
N VAL A 220 9.85 17.10 1.70
CA VAL A 220 10.85 16.05 1.48
C VAL A 220 11.88 16.08 2.61
N ARG A 221 11.47 15.62 3.80
CA ARG A 221 12.32 15.52 5.00
C ARG A 221 12.13 14.14 5.63
N GLY A 222 13.16 13.58 6.25
CA GLY A 222 13.13 12.25 6.85
C GLY A 222 12.00 12.09 7.89
N THR A 223 11.79 13.11 8.74
CA THR A 223 10.69 13.12 9.72
C THR A 223 9.30 13.12 9.07
N VAL A 224 9.14 13.84 7.96
CA VAL A 224 7.88 13.88 7.21
C VAL A 224 7.64 12.52 6.53
N MET A 225 8.67 11.93 5.93
CA MET A 225 8.60 10.61 5.31
C MET A 225 8.25 9.51 6.34
N ALA A 226 8.86 9.56 7.53
CA ALA A 226 8.53 8.66 8.63
C ALA A 226 7.08 8.83 9.10
N GLY A 227 6.60 10.06 9.23
CA GLY A 227 5.19 10.35 9.53
C GLY A 227 4.23 9.81 8.49
N ARG A 228 4.57 9.90 7.21
CA ARG A 228 3.77 9.35 6.10
C ARG A 228 3.75 7.82 6.13
N LEU A 229 4.88 7.17 6.40
CA LEU A 229 4.90 5.73 6.58
C LEU A 229 4.01 5.31 7.75
N TYR A 230 4.10 6.01 8.88
CA TYR A 230 3.25 5.76 10.04
C TYR A 230 1.75 5.88 9.69
N THR A 231 1.34 6.94 8.99
CA THR A 231 -0.06 7.13 8.58
C THR A 231 -0.51 6.07 7.56
N SER A 232 0.35 5.64 6.64
CA SER A 232 0.05 4.54 5.70
C SER A 232 -0.14 3.21 6.45
N LEU A 233 0.71 2.92 7.44
CA LEU A 233 0.56 1.72 8.28
C LEU A 233 -0.74 1.76 9.10
N LEU A 234 -1.08 2.91 9.71
CA LEU A 234 -2.36 3.07 10.40
C LEU A 234 -3.55 2.87 9.46
N GLY A 235 -3.51 3.43 8.26
CA GLY A 235 -4.52 3.22 7.22
C GLY A 235 -4.69 1.73 6.90
N SER A 236 -3.60 0.99 6.79
CA SER A 236 -3.64 -0.47 6.58
C SER A 236 -4.24 -1.23 7.76
N VAL A 237 -3.98 -0.80 9.01
CA VAL A 237 -4.68 -1.38 10.19
C VAL A 237 -6.17 -1.20 10.08
N ILE A 238 -6.61 0.03 9.82
CA ILE A 238 -8.05 0.35 9.70
C ILE A 238 -8.66 -0.46 8.56
N GLY A 239 -8.01 -0.55 7.41
CA GLY A 239 -8.44 -1.36 6.28
C GLY A 239 -8.60 -2.83 6.66
N ASN A 240 -7.57 -3.43 7.27
CA ASN A 240 -7.59 -4.83 7.70
C ASN A 240 -8.71 -5.12 8.73
N VAL A 241 -8.89 -4.22 9.71
CA VAL A 241 -9.98 -4.34 10.69
C VAL A 241 -11.34 -4.24 10.01
N THR A 242 -11.50 -3.29 9.08
CA THR A 242 -12.72 -3.15 8.28
C THR A 242 -13.00 -4.43 7.49
N SER A 243 -12.05 -4.94 6.74
CA SER A 243 -12.18 -6.19 5.97
C SER A 243 -12.49 -7.39 6.86
N GLU A 244 -11.95 -7.44 8.08
CA GLU A 244 -12.23 -8.53 9.03
C GLU A 244 -13.67 -8.50 9.57
N PHE A 245 -14.20 -7.33 9.93
CA PHE A 245 -15.47 -7.23 10.64
C PHE A 245 -16.66 -6.85 9.76
N TRP A 246 -16.43 -6.21 8.62
CA TRP A 246 -17.50 -5.74 7.75
C TRP A 246 -18.51 -6.82 7.36
N PRO A 247 -18.13 -8.04 6.94
CA PRO A 247 -19.09 -9.07 6.57
C PRO A 247 -20.05 -9.46 7.71
N ASP A 248 -19.59 -9.37 8.97
CA ASP A 248 -20.45 -9.66 10.14
C ASP A 248 -21.45 -8.53 10.37
N VAL A 249 -21.00 -7.28 10.22
CA VAL A 249 -21.87 -6.09 10.27
C VAL A 249 -22.93 -6.18 9.16
N GLN A 250 -22.49 -6.53 7.95
CA GLN A 250 -23.38 -6.67 6.79
C GLN A 250 -24.47 -7.72 7.03
N LYS A 251 -24.11 -8.91 7.53
CA LYS A 251 -25.07 -9.96 7.89
C LYS A 251 -26.05 -9.49 8.97
N LYS A 252 -25.56 -8.82 10.00
CA LYS A 252 -26.39 -8.43 11.15
C LYS A 252 -27.38 -7.31 10.82
N PHE A 253 -26.96 -6.31 10.07
CA PHE A 253 -27.76 -5.09 9.88
C PHE A 253 -28.49 -5.04 8.52
N PHE A 254 -27.98 -5.71 7.48
CA PHE A 254 -28.54 -5.57 6.14
C PHE A 254 -29.24 -6.84 5.64
N HIS A 255 -29.38 -7.89 6.46
CA HIS A 255 -30.08 -9.15 6.15
C HIS A 255 -29.72 -9.75 4.78
N ARG A 256 -28.59 -9.39 4.24
CA ARG A 256 -28.10 -9.95 2.98
C ARG A 256 -27.56 -11.36 3.23
N LYS A 257 -28.22 -12.37 2.64
CA LYS A 257 -27.63 -13.70 2.52
C LYS A 257 -26.35 -13.57 1.69
N LEU A 258 -25.24 -13.87 2.30
CA LEU A 258 -23.94 -14.01 1.64
C LEU A 258 -23.83 -15.43 1.10
#